data_5bcd6d6f11b519c35cdd66330c9ae4ff
#
_entry.id   5bcd6d6f11b519c35cdd66330c9ae4ff
#
_cell.length_a   1.000
_cell.length_b   1.000
_cell.length_c   1.000
_cell.angle_alpha   90.00
_cell.angle_beta   90.00
_cell.angle_gamma   90.00
#
_symmetry.space_group_name_H-M   'P 1'
#
loop_
_entity.id
_entity.type
_entity.pdbx_description
1 polymer ?
#
loop_
_entity_poly.entity_id
_entity_poly.type
_entity_poly.pdbx_seq_one_letter_code
_entity_poly.pdbx_strand_id
1 'polypeptide(L)'
;MPDSSPGPVPAWVPSASPPETLADGGVSLSRWRADDARILDDLIVDNIDHLRPTMPWIADEPLSLADRAALLAEWETAWQARRDFAYLLRHDGEPAGSAGLHVRQGAGVLEIGYWVARPKNGLGLASTAARLLASAALAIEGIHAVEIHHDAYNIASGRVAEKAGFTAISYYPRAPEAPDDSGTARRWVLLRG
;
A
#
# COMPACT_ATOMS: atom_id res chain seq x y z
N MET A 1 21.69 5.65 10.41
CA MET A 1 21.00 6.11 9.20
C MET A 1 20.72 4.91 8.34
N PRO A 2 19.48 4.41 8.22
CA PRO A 2 19.18 3.48 7.15
C PRO A 2 19.40 4.22 5.84
N ASP A 3 20.04 3.54 4.89
CA ASP A 3 20.36 4.05 3.58
C ASP A 3 19.06 4.44 2.86
N SER A 4 18.78 5.76 2.86
CA SER A 4 17.65 6.35 2.12
C SER A 4 17.98 6.48 0.62
N SER A 5 18.96 5.71 0.14
CA SER A 5 19.21 5.63 -1.30
C SER A 5 17.94 5.08 -1.95
N PRO A 6 17.33 5.82 -2.89
CA PRO A 6 16.23 5.27 -3.66
C PRO A 6 16.74 3.97 -4.28
N GLY A 7 16.05 2.87 -4.00
CA GLY A 7 16.37 1.58 -4.62
C GLY A 7 16.50 1.77 -6.13
N PRO A 8 17.18 0.85 -6.84
CA PRO A 8 17.43 1.00 -8.27
C PRO A 8 16.12 1.34 -8.97
N VAL A 9 16.11 2.44 -9.72
CA VAL A 9 14.96 2.88 -10.50
C VAL A 9 14.49 1.67 -11.32
N PRO A 10 13.24 1.19 -11.17
CA PRO A 10 12.80 0.04 -11.92
C PRO A 10 13.01 0.31 -13.42
N ALA A 11 13.60 -0.64 -14.11
CA ALA A 11 13.85 -0.55 -15.56
C ALA A 11 12.53 -0.46 -16.37
N TRP A 12 11.39 -0.68 -15.71
CA TRP A 12 10.06 -0.67 -16.30
C TRP A 12 9.09 0.16 -15.42
N VAL A 13 8.19 0.87 -16.08
CA VAL A 13 7.05 1.55 -15.46
C VAL A 13 5.79 1.27 -16.28
N PRO A 14 4.59 1.30 -15.68
CA PRO A 14 3.34 1.09 -16.41
C PRO A 14 3.12 2.15 -17.48
N SER A 15 2.38 1.80 -18.54
CA SER A 15 2.07 2.68 -19.69
C SER A 15 1.25 3.91 -19.28
N ALA A 16 0.45 3.80 -18.20
CA ALA A 16 -0.36 4.87 -17.65
C ALA A 16 -0.40 4.80 -16.11
N SER A 17 -0.75 5.91 -15.48
CA SER A 17 -1.10 5.93 -14.05
C SER A 17 -2.52 5.41 -13.85
N PRO A 18 -2.84 4.80 -12.70
CA PRO A 18 -4.22 4.49 -12.34
C PRO A 18 -5.02 5.78 -12.09
N PRO A 19 -6.36 5.74 -12.04
CA PRO A 19 -7.18 6.89 -11.68
C PRO A 19 -6.80 7.48 -10.32
N GLU A 20 -6.81 8.81 -10.19
CA GLU A 20 -6.48 9.49 -8.93
C GLU A 20 -7.52 9.27 -7.82
N THR A 21 -8.73 8.84 -8.19
CA THR A 21 -9.82 8.52 -7.26
C THR A 21 -10.50 7.22 -7.65
N LEU A 22 -10.80 6.40 -6.65
CA LEU A 22 -11.53 5.14 -6.77
C LEU A 22 -12.56 5.08 -5.65
N ALA A 23 -13.74 4.49 -5.87
CA ALA A 23 -14.75 4.35 -4.84
C ALA A 23 -15.63 3.13 -5.05
N ASP A 24 -16.08 2.53 -3.93
CA ASP A 24 -17.09 1.46 -3.87
C ASP A 24 -17.82 1.55 -2.53
N GLY A 25 -19.14 1.82 -2.57
CA GLY A 25 -19.92 2.06 -1.36
C GLY A 25 -19.38 3.22 -0.52
N GLY A 26 -19.23 3.01 0.78
CA GLY A 26 -18.65 3.99 1.72
C GLY A 26 -17.12 4.07 1.71
N VAL A 27 -16.43 3.27 0.87
CA VAL A 27 -14.96 3.27 0.75
C VAL A 27 -14.52 4.12 -0.42
N SER A 28 -13.58 5.03 -0.21
CA SER A 28 -12.94 5.77 -1.28
C SER A 28 -11.42 5.82 -1.10
N LEU A 29 -10.73 5.86 -2.24
CA LEU A 29 -9.31 6.08 -2.36
C LEU A 29 -9.09 7.36 -3.15
N SER A 30 -8.29 8.28 -2.62
CA SER A 30 -7.87 9.50 -3.32
C SER A 30 -6.35 9.60 -3.27
N ARG A 31 -5.74 9.99 -4.38
CA ARG A 31 -4.29 10.22 -4.42
C ARG A 31 -3.89 11.17 -3.29
N TRP A 32 -2.85 10.81 -2.52
CA TRP A 32 -2.25 11.69 -1.54
C TRP A 32 -1.71 12.96 -2.20
N ARG A 33 -1.87 14.11 -1.52
CA ARG A 33 -1.39 15.43 -1.94
C ARG A 33 -0.50 16.02 -0.86
N ALA A 34 0.38 16.94 -1.24
CA ALA A 34 1.25 17.63 -0.29
C ALA A 34 0.47 18.32 0.85
N ASP A 35 -0.72 18.84 0.55
CA ASP A 35 -1.60 19.51 1.51
C ASP A 35 -2.25 18.55 2.54
N ASP A 36 -2.17 17.25 2.32
CA ASP A 36 -2.72 16.22 3.22
C ASP A 36 -1.76 15.87 4.38
N ALA A 37 -0.63 16.57 4.54
CA ALA A 37 0.41 16.25 5.52
C ALA A 37 -0.15 16.12 6.95
N ARG A 38 -1.06 17.00 7.36
CA ARG A 38 -1.72 16.93 8.67
C ARG A 38 -2.58 15.68 8.80
N ILE A 39 -3.34 15.32 7.78
CA ILE A 39 -4.19 14.13 7.78
C ILE A 39 -3.34 12.86 7.93
N LEU A 40 -2.24 12.77 7.20
CA LEU A 40 -1.33 11.62 7.28
C LEU A 40 -0.65 11.55 8.64
N ASP A 41 -0.23 12.70 9.20
CA ASP A 41 0.39 12.79 10.50
C ASP A 41 -0.54 12.32 11.62
N ASP A 42 -1.75 12.88 11.69
CA ASP A 42 -2.77 12.52 12.69
C ASP A 42 -3.09 11.02 12.61
N LEU A 43 -3.29 10.47 11.38
CA LEU A 43 -3.54 9.05 11.17
C LEU A 43 -2.40 8.15 11.68
N ILE A 44 -1.14 8.54 11.46
CA ILE A 44 0.01 7.73 11.87
C ILE A 44 0.23 7.84 13.38
N VAL A 45 0.24 9.06 13.93
CA VAL A 45 0.46 9.30 15.37
C VAL A 45 -0.56 8.54 16.21
N ASP A 46 -1.83 8.58 15.83
CA ASP A 46 -2.91 7.86 16.53
C ASP A 46 -2.81 6.34 16.41
N ASN A 47 -1.97 5.82 15.50
CA ASN A 47 -1.88 4.40 15.20
C ASN A 47 -0.44 3.82 15.31
N ILE A 48 0.55 4.56 15.82
CA ILE A 48 1.95 4.11 15.91
C ILE A 48 2.07 2.73 16.55
N ASP A 49 1.47 2.52 17.72
CA ASP A 49 1.57 1.25 18.45
C ASP A 49 0.88 0.09 17.72
N HIS A 50 -0.16 0.40 16.95
CA HIS A 50 -0.88 -0.59 16.14
C HIS A 50 -0.09 -0.99 14.87
N LEU A 51 0.63 -0.04 14.27
CA LEU A 51 1.37 -0.24 13.02
C LEU A 51 2.78 -0.79 13.25
N ARG A 52 3.42 -0.42 14.34
CA ARG A 52 4.81 -0.77 14.68
C ARG A 52 5.13 -2.27 14.57
N PRO A 53 4.27 -3.20 14.98
CA PRO A 53 4.58 -4.63 14.89
C PRO A 53 4.79 -5.13 13.46
N THR A 54 4.11 -4.53 12.47
CA THR A 54 4.02 -5.09 11.11
C THR A 54 4.45 -4.14 9.98
N MET A 55 4.67 -2.85 10.29
CA MET A 55 5.03 -1.84 9.29
C MET A 55 6.47 -1.37 9.50
N PRO A 56 7.41 -1.71 8.58
CA PRO A 56 8.83 -1.36 8.73
C PRO A 56 9.09 0.14 8.87
N TRP A 57 8.42 0.93 8.06
CA TRP A 57 8.58 2.39 7.98
C TRP A 57 8.19 3.14 9.26
N ILE A 58 7.46 2.51 10.18
CA ILE A 58 7.10 3.09 11.47
C ILE A 58 8.33 3.28 12.40
N ALA A 59 9.46 2.66 12.07
CA ALA A 59 10.70 2.81 12.83
C ALA A 59 11.22 4.25 12.84
N ASP A 60 10.89 5.03 11.81
CA ASP A 60 11.31 6.43 11.65
C ASP A 60 10.34 7.43 12.31
N GLU A 61 9.26 6.94 12.93
CA GLU A 61 8.24 7.78 13.58
C GLU A 61 8.61 8.12 15.04
N PRO A 62 8.23 9.34 15.52
CA PRO A 62 7.41 10.35 14.83
C PRO A 62 8.22 11.26 13.91
N LEU A 63 7.66 11.63 12.78
CA LEU A 63 8.20 12.65 11.87
C LEU A 63 7.66 14.04 12.23
N SER A 64 8.41 15.09 11.87
CA SER A 64 7.86 16.44 11.90
C SER A 64 6.84 16.68 10.77
N LEU A 65 5.94 17.64 10.90
CA LEU A 65 5.02 18.01 9.82
C LEU A 65 5.76 18.45 8.54
N ALA A 66 6.94 19.04 8.66
CA ALA A 66 7.76 19.42 7.51
C ALA A 66 8.29 18.19 6.78
N ASP A 67 8.79 17.19 7.53
CA ASP A 67 9.24 15.92 6.95
C ASP A 67 8.06 15.13 6.35
N ARG A 68 6.88 15.22 6.99
CA ARG A 68 5.66 14.62 6.46
C ARG A 68 5.23 15.23 5.12
N ALA A 69 5.31 16.56 5.01
CA ALA A 69 5.03 17.27 3.76
C ALA A 69 6.07 16.91 2.67
N ALA A 70 7.35 16.79 3.04
CA ALA A 70 8.41 16.36 2.14
C ALA A 70 8.17 14.93 1.63
N LEU A 71 7.79 14.01 2.52
CA LEU A 71 7.41 12.63 2.15
C LEU A 71 6.26 12.60 1.13
N LEU A 72 5.20 13.40 1.35
CA LEU A 72 4.09 13.48 0.39
C LEU A 72 4.51 14.08 -0.96
N ALA A 73 5.43 15.04 -0.98
CA ALA A 73 5.98 15.59 -2.21
C ALA A 73 6.83 14.53 -2.98
N GLU A 74 7.54 13.65 -2.26
CA GLU A 74 8.23 12.50 -2.86
C GLU A 74 7.22 11.51 -3.46
N TRP A 75 6.12 11.20 -2.77
CA TRP A 75 5.06 10.34 -3.31
C TRP A 75 4.39 10.97 -4.54
N GLU A 76 4.21 12.29 -4.55
CA GLU A 76 3.71 12.99 -5.72
C GLU A 76 4.66 12.86 -6.91
N THR A 77 5.97 13.01 -6.69
CA THR A 77 7.01 12.81 -7.69
C THR A 77 7.05 11.37 -8.20
N ALA A 78 6.93 10.38 -7.30
CA ALA A 78 6.88 8.96 -7.64
C ALA A 78 5.63 8.64 -8.49
N TRP A 79 4.49 9.25 -8.18
CA TRP A 79 3.26 9.13 -8.96
C TRP A 79 3.43 9.67 -10.38
N GLN A 80 3.99 10.88 -10.53
CA GLN A 80 4.27 11.47 -11.85
C GLN A 80 5.23 10.60 -12.67
N ALA A 81 6.22 10.01 -12.01
CA ALA A 81 7.15 9.08 -12.61
C ALA A 81 6.58 7.67 -12.84
N ARG A 82 5.32 7.42 -12.47
CA ARG A 82 4.64 6.11 -12.56
C ARG A 82 5.37 4.98 -11.83
N ARG A 83 6.02 5.29 -10.71
CA ARG A 83 6.79 4.31 -9.92
C ARG A 83 6.07 3.85 -8.66
N ASP A 84 5.20 4.71 -8.12
CA ASP A 84 4.45 4.45 -6.90
C ASP A 84 3.14 5.23 -6.92
N PHE A 85 2.05 4.64 -6.42
CA PHE A 85 0.72 5.23 -6.48
C PHE A 85 0.05 5.11 -5.11
N ALA A 86 0.37 6.06 -4.23
CA ALA A 86 -0.16 6.08 -2.86
C ALA A 86 -1.52 6.80 -2.78
N TYR A 87 -2.45 6.21 -2.03
CA TYR A 87 -3.80 6.73 -1.82
C TYR A 87 -4.13 6.86 -0.34
N LEU A 88 -4.81 7.95 -0.02
CA LEU A 88 -5.57 8.08 1.22
C LEU A 88 -6.83 7.22 1.13
N LEU A 89 -6.96 6.28 2.05
CA LEU A 89 -8.17 5.47 2.24
C LEU A 89 -9.13 6.21 3.17
N ARG A 90 -10.37 6.37 2.73
CA ARG A 90 -11.48 6.95 3.52
C ARG A 90 -12.62 5.96 3.67
N HIS A 91 -13.34 6.10 4.77
CA HIS A 91 -14.60 5.39 5.04
C HIS A 91 -15.66 6.43 5.43
N ASP A 92 -16.74 6.51 4.66
CA ASP A 92 -17.82 7.50 4.81
C ASP A 92 -17.28 8.95 4.91
N GLY A 93 -16.28 9.27 4.08
CA GLY A 93 -15.61 10.56 4.02
C GLY A 93 -14.47 10.76 5.04
N GLU A 94 -14.41 9.97 6.10
CA GLU A 94 -13.40 10.10 7.15
C GLU A 94 -12.11 9.34 6.83
N PRO A 95 -10.92 9.90 7.10
CA PRO A 95 -9.64 9.21 6.95
C PRO A 95 -9.64 7.88 7.72
N ALA A 96 -9.15 6.82 7.08
CA ALA A 96 -9.18 5.47 7.63
C ALA A 96 -7.88 4.68 7.46
N GLY A 97 -6.91 5.20 6.72
CA GLY A 97 -5.63 4.54 6.46
C GLY A 97 -5.02 4.94 5.12
N SER A 98 -4.19 4.08 4.58
CA SER A 98 -3.56 4.26 3.27
C SER A 98 -3.50 2.94 2.51
N ALA A 99 -3.52 3.03 1.18
CA ALA A 99 -3.30 1.90 0.29
C ALA A 99 -2.56 2.37 -0.97
N GLY A 100 -1.91 1.47 -1.70
CA GLY A 100 -1.16 1.88 -2.88
C GLY A 100 -0.85 0.75 -3.83
N LEU A 101 -0.35 1.14 -5.01
CA LEU A 101 0.21 0.27 -6.05
C LEU A 101 1.70 0.60 -6.21
N HIS A 102 2.55 -0.40 -6.14
CA HIS A 102 4.00 -0.26 -6.14
C HIS A 102 4.62 -1.01 -7.32
N VAL A 103 5.57 -0.35 -8.02
CA VAL A 103 6.31 -0.92 -9.14
C VAL A 103 7.60 -1.55 -8.61
N ARG A 104 7.52 -2.77 -8.08
CA ARG A 104 8.68 -3.46 -7.48
C ARG A 104 8.75 -4.97 -7.73
N GLN A 105 7.77 -5.54 -8.46
CA GLN A 105 7.72 -6.99 -8.73
C GLN A 105 8.08 -7.37 -10.18
N GLY A 106 8.62 -6.41 -10.97
CA GLY A 106 9.00 -6.63 -12.36
C GLY A 106 8.00 -6.12 -13.38
N ALA A 107 8.32 -6.29 -14.66
CA ALA A 107 7.51 -5.76 -15.74
C ALA A 107 6.11 -6.38 -15.79
N GLY A 108 5.08 -5.53 -15.89
CA GLY A 108 3.68 -5.96 -16.02
C GLY A 108 3.03 -6.42 -14.71
N VAL A 109 3.72 -6.27 -13.57
CA VAL A 109 3.20 -6.65 -12.25
C VAL A 109 3.21 -5.43 -11.32
N LEU A 110 2.09 -5.18 -10.63
CA LEU A 110 2.00 -4.19 -9.57
C LEU A 110 1.72 -4.88 -8.23
N GLU A 111 2.36 -4.39 -7.18
CA GLU A 111 2.12 -4.87 -5.81
C GLU A 111 1.18 -3.93 -5.08
N ILE A 112 0.22 -4.47 -4.33
CA ILE A 112 -0.66 -3.71 -3.45
C ILE A 112 -0.11 -3.75 -2.02
N GLY A 113 0.06 -2.54 -1.44
CA GLY A 113 0.27 -2.33 -0.02
C GLY A 113 -0.92 -1.61 0.61
N TYR A 114 -1.19 -1.85 1.90
CA TYR A 114 -2.24 -1.14 2.65
C TYR A 114 -2.03 -1.23 4.15
N TRP A 115 -2.60 -0.27 4.85
CA TRP A 115 -2.84 -0.33 6.28
C TRP A 115 -4.14 0.43 6.63
N VAL A 116 -4.76 0.05 7.73
CA VAL A 116 -6.03 0.62 8.21
C VAL A 116 -5.86 1.05 9.65
N ALA A 117 -6.39 2.21 10.00
CA ALA A 117 -6.41 2.72 11.36
C ALA A 117 -7.14 1.75 12.29
N ARG A 118 -6.61 1.52 13.49
CA ARG A 118 -7.11 0.54 14.46
C ARG A 118 -8.62 0.62 14.71
N PRO A 119 -9.23 1.81 14.91
CA PRO A 119 -10.67 1.92 15.14
C PRO A 119 -11.53 1.51 13.93
N LYS A 120 -10.94 1.41 12.75
CA LYS A 120 -11.62 1.04 11.49
C LYS A 120 -11.35 -0.41 11.06
N ASN A 121 -10.64 -1.20 11.89
CA ASN A 121 -10.39 -2.61 11.61
C ASN A 121 -11.68 -3.44 11.61
N GLY A 122 -11.71 -4.52 10.81
CA GLY A 122 -12.85 -5.43 10.74
C GLY A 122 -14.00 -4.96 9.85
N LEU A 123 -13.98 -3.73 9.35
CA LEU A 123 -15.02 -3.16 8.47
C LEU A 123 -14.88 -3.57 6.99
N GLY A 124 -13.89 -4.38 6.63
CA GLY A 124 -13.66 -4.81 5.25
C GLY A 124 -12.96 -3.79 4.36
N LEU A 125 -12.52 -2.65 4.91
CA LEU A 125 -11.96 -1.53 4.14
C LEU A 125 -10.74 -1.92 3.31
N ALA A 126 -9.79 -2.67 3.90
CA ALA A 126 -8.60 -3.14 3.21
C ALA A 126 -8.94 -4.07 2.03
N SER A 127 -9.92 -4.96 2.18
CA SER A 127 -10.35 -5.87 1.10
C SER A 127 -11.03 -5.10 -0.04
N THR A 128 -11.83 -4.09 0.28
CA THR A 128 -12.45 -3.22 -0.72
C THR A 128 -11.41 -2.36 -1.44
N ALA A 129 -10.46 -1.77 -0.69
CA ALA A 129 -9.34 -1.02 -1.27
C ALA A 129 -8.50 -1.91 -2.21
N ALA A 130 -8.15 -3.13 -1.78
CA ALA A 130 -7.40 -4.07 -2.61
C ALA A 130 -8.13 -4.45 -3.91
N ARG A 131 -9.46 -4.66 -3.87
CA ARG A 131 -10.26 -4.91 -5.08
C ARG A 131 -10.28 -3.71 -6.03
N LEU A 132 -10.48 -2.50 -5.50
CA LEU A 132 -10.47 -1.27 -6.28
C LEU A 132 -9.12 -1.06 -6.97
N LEU A 133 -8.01 -1.19 -6.22
CA LEU A 133 -6.66 -1.06 -6.75
C LEU A 133 -6.34 -2.13 -7.79
N ALA A 134 -6.70 -3.39 -7.52
CA ALA A 134 -6.48 -4.49 -8.46
C ALA A 134 -7.23 -4.26 -9.78
N SER A 135 -8.51 -3.85 -9.71
CA SER A 135 -9.30 -3.52 -10.89
C SER A 135 -8.69 -2.37 -11.69
N ALA A 136 -8.27 -1.30 -11.02
CA ALA A 136 -7.64 -0.16 -11.67
C ALA A 136 -6.29 -0.53 -12.30
N ALA A 137 -5.47 -1.32 -11.61
CA ALA A 137 -4.18 -1.79 -12.12
C ALA A 137 -4.34 -2.67 -13.36
N LEU A 138 -5.22 -3.68 -13.31
CA LEU A 138 -5.45 -4.61 -14.42
C LEU A 138 -6.11 -3.94 -15.64
N ALA A 139 -6.69 -2.75 -15.51
CA ALA A 139 -7.18 -1.97 -16.63
C ALA A 139 -6.05 -1.28 -17.42
N ILE A 140 -4.86 -1.11 -16.81
CA ILE A 140 -3.71 -0.48 -17.48
C ILE A 140 -3.12 -1.47 -18.48
N GLU A 141 -2.90 -1.03 -19.72
CA GLU A 141 -2.28 -1.85 -20.76
C GLU A 141 -0.88 -2.30 -20.35
N GLY A 142 -0.57 -3.59 -20.56
CA GLY A 142 0.71 -4.21 -20.20
C GLY A 142 0.78 -4.72 -18.75
N ILE A 143 -0.20 -4.40 -17.88
CA ILE A 143 -0.32 -5.05 -16.57
C ILE A 143 -1.07 -6.37 -16.75
N HIS A 144 -0.46 -7.47 -16.35
CA HIS A 144 -1.05 -8.82 -16.44
C HIS A 144 -1.30 -9.46 -15.07
N ALA A 145 -0.68 -8.93 -14.01
CA ALA A 145 -0.86 -9.44 -12.65
C ALA A 145 -0.79 -8.31 -11.60
N VAL A 146 -1.50 -8.54 -10.51
CA VAL A 146 -1.38 -7.75 -9.28
C VAL A 146 -1.06 -8.70 -8.14
N GLU A 147 -0.16 -8.29 -7.26
CA GLU A 147 0.32 -9.12 -6.16
C GLU A 147 0.07 -8.46 -4.81
N ILE A 148 -0.07 -9.29 -3.77
CA ILE A 148 -0.03 -8.88 -2.37
C ILE A 148 1.03 -9.75 -1.70
N HIS A 149 1.95 -9.12 -0.98
CA HIS A 149 2.97 -9.78 -0.19
C HIS A 149 2.85 -9.35 1.27
N HIS A 150 2.87 -10.31 2.19
CA HIS A 150 2.80 -10.04 3.62
C HIS A 150 3.57 -11.12 4.40
N ASP A 151 3.91 -10.83 5.65
CA ASP A 151 4.47 -11.86 6.53
C ASP A 151 3.51 -13.03 6.70
N ALA A 152 4.03 -14.26 6.68
CA ALA A 152 3.22 -15.47 6.73
C ALA A 152 2.32 -15.56 7.98
N TYR A 153 2.73 -14.93 9.09
CA TYR A 153 1.96 -14.90 10.33
C TYR A 153 0.96 -13.73 10.42
N ASN A 154 1.00 -12.79 9.45
CA ASN A 154 -0.03 -11.76 9.35
C ASN A 154 -1.32 -12.33 8.74
N ILE A 155 -2.05 -13.08 9.57
CA ILE A 155 -3.32 -13.74 9.19
C ILE A 155 -4.36 -12.74 8.70
N ALA A 156 -4.35 -11.51 9.26
CA ALA A 156 -5.29 -10.47 8.87
C ALA A 156 -5.08 -10.06 7.40
N SER A 157 -3.82 -9.86 6.98
CA SER A 157 -3.49 -9.54 5.59
C SER A 157 -3.83 -10.68 4.63
N GLY A 158 -3.62 -11.95 5.04
CA GLY A 158 -4.03 -13.12 4.26
C GLY A 158 -5.54 -13.16 4.00
N ARG A 159 -6.37 -12.84 5.02
CA ARG A 159 -7.83 -12.74 4.86
C ARG A 159 -8.26 -11.59 3.95
N VAL A 160 -7.51 -10.50 3.94
CA VAL A 160 -7.74 -9.38 3.00
C VAL A 160 -7.51 -9.85 1.58
N ALA A 161 -6.37 -10.49 1.28
CA ALA A 161 -6.04 -10.99 -0.04
C ALA A 161 -7.08 -12.01 -0.54
N GLU A 162 -7.46 -12.97 0.30
CA GLU A 162 -8.49 -13.97 -0.02
C GLU A 162 -9.83 -13.30 -0.36
N LYS A 163 -10.33 -12.39 0.48
CA LYS A 163 -11.59 -11.66 0.27
C LYS A 163 -11.55 -10.73 -0.95
N ALA A 164 -10.37 -10.24 -1.31
CA ALA A 164 -10.19 -9.43 -2.51
C ALA A 164 -10.09 -10.27 -3.81
N GLY A 165 -10.14 -11.61 -3.70
CA GLY A 165 -10.16 -12.52 -4.85
C GLY A 165 -8.78 -12.98 -5.32
N PHE A 166 -7.73 -12.74 -4.54
CA PHE A 166 -6.38 -13.21 -4.86
C PHE A 166 -6.21 -14.70 -4.55
N THR A 167 -5.38 -15.36 -5.34
CA THR A 167 -4.98 -16.76 -5.14
C THR A 167 -3.63 -16.82 -4.43
N ALA A 168 -3.53 -17.60 -3.37
CA ALA A 168 -2.27 -17.87 -2.69
C ALA A 168 -1.35 -18.73 -3.56
N ILE A 169 -0.11 -18.29 -3.79
CA ILE A 169 0.82 -18.95 -4.70
C ILE A 169 1.94 -19.66 -3.96
N SER A 170 2.66 -18.93 -3.07
CA SER A 170 3.87 -19.47 -2.45
C SER A 170 4.17 -18.81 -1.12
N TYR A 171 5.03 -19.49 -0.36
CA TYR A 171 5.82 -18.91 0.72
C TYR A 171 7.27 -18.79 0.25
N TYR A 172 7.97 -17.76 0.70
CA TYR A 172 9.38 -17.58 0.41
C TYR A 172 10.10 -16.90 1.59
N PRO A 173 11.40 -17.19 1.81
CA PRO A 173 12.18 -16.53 2.84
C PRO A 173 12.36 -15.05 2.53
N ARG A 174 12.23 -14.21 3.54
CA ARG A 174 12.48 -12.76 3.50
C ARG A 174 13.20 -12.36 4.79
N ALA A 175 14.15 -11.43 4.71
CA ALA A 175 14.71 -10.84 5.91
C ALA A 175 13.60 -10.15 6.72
N PRO A 176 13.50 -10.32 8.05
CA PRO A 176 12.57 -9.58 8.88
C PRO A 176 12.82 -8.07 8.76
N GLU A 177 11.76 -7.29 8.51
CA GLU A 177 11.81 -5.83 8.36
C GLU A 177 11.05 -5.11 9.48
N ALA A 178 10.14 -5.83 10.17
CA ALA A 178 9.34 -5.33 11.28
C ALA A 178 9.44 -6.28 12.49
N PRO A 179 9.11 -5.82 13.72
CA PRO A 179 9.26 -6.62 14.94
C PRO A 179 8.55 -7.97 14.92
N ASP A 180 7.37 -8.06 14.32
CA ASP A 180 6.59 -9.30 14.26
C ASP A 180 6.83 -10.12 12.97
N ASP A 181 7.81 -9.74 12.14
CA ASP A 181 8.12 -10.48 10.93
C ASP A 181 8.76 -11.84 11.27
N SER A 182 8.18 -12.89 10.71
CA SER A 182 8.61 -14.30 10.92
C SER A 182 9.83 -14.69 10.10
N GLY A 183 10.25 -13.86 9.14
CA GLY A 183 11.28 -14.22 8.15
C GLY A 183 10.73 -15.01 6.97
N THR A 184 9.41 -15.15 6.88
CA THR A 184 8.74 -15.84 5.77
C THR A 184 7.62 -14.95 5.21
N ALA A 185 7.66 -14.66 3.93
CA ALA A 185 6.59 -13.94 3.25
C ALA A 185 5.63 -14.90 2.54
N ARG A 186 4.38 -14.50 2.42
CA ARG A 186 3.35 -15.16 1.61
C ARG A 186 2.99 -14.28 0.42
N ARG A 187 2.98 -14.88 -0.77
CA ARG A 187 2.63 -14.23 -2.04
C ARG A 187 1.24 -14.64 -2.49
N TRP A 188 0.44 -13.64 -2.87
CA TRP A 188 -0.87 -13.79 -3.48
C TRP A 188 -0.89 -13.09 -4.82
N VAL A 189 -1.62 -13.64 -5.78
CA VAL A 189 -1.69 -13.12 -7.15
C VAL A 189 -3.14 -13.04 -7.63
N LEU A 190 -3.47 -11.95 -8.32
CA LEU A 190 -4.66 -11.81 -9.14
C LEU A 190 -4.22 -11.55 -10.58
N LEU A 191 -4.63 -12.40 -11.51
CA LEU A 191 -4.30 -12.29 -12.93
C LEU A 191 -5.36 -11.48 -13.68
N ARG A 192 -4.96 -10.88 -14.79
CA ARG A 192 -5.90 -10.35 -15.77
C ARG A 192 -6.67 -11.53 -16.37
N GLY A 193 -8.02 -11.48 -16.30
CA GLY A 193 -8.90 -12.43 -16.95
C GLY A 193 -8.96 -12.26 -18.46
#